data_a7c3246b69523f98c6663bd17a244c3c
#
_entry.id   a7c3246b69523f98c6663bd17a244c3c
#
_cell.length_a   1.000
_cell.length_b   1.000
_cell.length_c   1.000
_cell.angle_alpha   90.00
_cell.angle_beta   90.00
_cell.angle_gamma   90.00
#
_symmetry.space_group_name_H-M   'P 1'
#
loop_
_entity.id
_entity.type
_entity.pdbx_description
1 polymer ?
#
loop_
_entity_poly.entity_id
_entity_poly.type
_entity_poly.pdbx_seq_one_letter_code
_entity_poly.pdbx_strand_id
1 'polypeptide(L)'
;MCTAVRIVVAAADRERRLELRRAAVTAEWEVVGEADGPEAAYGEAVERRARFLVLDASAAGPRPEALVRRLRSTSPNAFVVGVGEVPGVDAGVPADALDGLRDAMRDLLHSSGDHQHA
;
A
#
# COMPACT_ATOMS: atom_id res chain seq x y z
N MET A 1 6.79 16.22 17.27
CA MET A 1 7.52 15.69 16.11
C MET A 1 6.61 14.92 15.19
N CYS A 2 6.60 15.29 13.93
CA CYS A 2 5.81 14.56 12.95
C CYS A 2 6.50 13.28 12.55
N THR A 3 5.79 12.18 12.67
CA THR A 3 6.26 10.91 12.15
C THR A 3 5.79 10.79 10.70
N ALA A 4 6.72 10.56 9.80
CA ALA A 4 6.35 10.36 8.39
C ALA A 4 5.48 9.12 8.23
N VAL A 5 4.53 9.17 7.31
CA VAL A 5 3.72 8.02 6.96
C VAL A 5 4.61 7.02 6.21
N ARG A 6 4.65 5.80 6.69
CA ARG A 6 5.54 4.75 6.17
C ARG A 6 4.81 3.93 5.12
N ILE A 7 5.46 3.74 3.98
CA ILE A 7 4.89 3.07 2.83
C ILE A 7 5.81 1.95 2.36
N VAL A 8 5.23 0.81 2.04
CA VAL A 8 5.93 -0.27 1.34
C VAL A 8 5.29 -0.39 -0.04
N VAL A 9 6.10 -0.44 -1.08
CA VAL A 9 5.62 -0.65 -2.44
C VAL A 9 6.02 -2.04 -2.91
N ALA A 10 5.10 -2.72 -3.59
CA ALA A 10 5.32 -4.08 -4.06
C ALA A 10 4.94 -4.20 -5.54
N ALA A 11 5.88 -4.66 -6.35
CA ALA A 11 5.67 -4.97 -7.75
C ALA A 11 6.75 -5.95 -8.17
N ALA A 12 6.43 -6.85 -9.09
CA ALA A 12 7.37 -7.87 -9.55
C ALA A 12 8.54 -7.27 -10.30
N ASP A 13 8.30 -6.20 -11.05
CA ASP A 13 9.32 -5.55 -11.86
C ASP A 13 9.92 -4.35 -11.13
N ARG A 14 11.24 -4.23 -11.17
CA ARG A 14 11.97 -3.14 -10.52
C ARG A 14 11.54 -1.76 -11.04
N GLU A 15 11.35 -1.63 -12.35
CA GLU A 15 10.93 -0.36 -12.93
C GLU A 15 9.54 0.04 -12.42
N ARG A 16 8.65 -0.95 -12.30
CA ARG A 16 7.32 -0.70 -11.77
C ARG A 16 7.38 -0.27 -10.31
N ARG A 17 8.24 -0.90 -9.51
CA ARG A 17 8.44 -0.48 -8.12
C ARG A 17 8.89 0.97 -8.03
N LEU A 18 9.78 1.37 -8.93
CA LEU A 18 10.27 2.75 -8.98
C LEU A 18 9.15 3.73 -9.33
N GLU A 19 8.30 3.37 -10.29
CA GLU A 19 7.13 4.18 -10.64
C GLU A 19 6.19 4.34 -9.45
N LEU A 20 5.89 3.26 -8.74
CA LEU A 20 5.03 3.29 -7.56
C LEU A 20 5.65 4.16 -6.46
N ARG A 21 6.93 4.03 -6.26
CA ARG A 21 7.65 4.82 -5.28
C ARG A 21 7.53 6.32 -5.58
N ARG A 22 7.75 6.70 -6.82
CA ARG A 22 7.63 8.10 -7.24
C ARG A 22 6.21 8.62 -7.10
N ALA A 23 5.23 7.78 -7.39
CA ALA A 23 3.83 8.17 -7.30
C ALA A 23 3.35 8.30 -5.85
N ALA A 24 3.95 7.58 -4.92
CA ALA A 24 3.51 7.55 -3.52
C ALA A 24 4.22 8.56 -2.62
N VAL A 25 5.47 8.91 -2.94
CA VAL A 25 6.29 9.77 -2.09
C VAL A 25 5.77 11.22 -2.07
N THR A 26 5.72 11.80 -0.88
CA THR A 26 5.47 13.24 -0.68
C THR A 26 6.44 13.73 0.38
N ALA A 27 6.33 15.01 0.75
CA ALA A 27 7.14 15.59 1.81
C ALA A 27 6.88 14.93 3.18
N GLU A 28 5.67 14.37 3.36
CA GLU A 28 5.25 13.78 4.64
C GLU A 28 5.18 12.26 4.61
N TRP A 29 5.36 11.64 3.44
CA TRP A 29 5.23 10.21 3.24
C TRP A 29 6.54 9.66 2.70
N GLU A 30 7.01 8.57 3.28
CA GLU A 30 8.26 7.96 2.82
C GLU A 30 8.07 6.49 2.50
N VAL A 31 8.75 6.04 1.46
CA VAL A 31 8.80 4.62 1.11
C VAL A 31 9.94 4.00 1.89
N VAL A 32 9.59 3.10 2.83
CA VAL A 32 10.56 2.49 3.75
C VAL A 32 10.97 1.07 3.32
N GLY A 33 10.27 0.48 2.36
CA GLY A 33 10.60 -0.86 1.89
C GLY A 33 9.97 -1.15 0.55
N GLU A 34 10.51 -2.19 -0.10
CA GLU A 34 10.04 -2.65 -1.40
C GLU A 34 9.96 -4.16 -1.39
N ALA A 35 9.06 -4.71 -2.20
CA ALA A 35 8.87 -6.15 -2.32
C ALA A 35 8.55 -6.52 -3.75
N ASP A 36 8.87 -7.76 -4.14
CA ASP A 36 8.64 -8.24 -5.50
C ASP A 36 7.61 -9.37 -5.58
N GLY A 37 7.01 -9.72 -4.47
CA GLY A 37 6.00 -10.77 -4.41
C GLY A 37 5.18 -10.71 -3.14
N PRO A 38 4.18 -11.59 -2.98
CA PRO A 38 3.25 -11.51 -1.87
C PRO A 38 3.87 -11.75 -0.50
N GLU A 39 4.75 -12.73 -0.37
CA GLU A 39 5.38 -13.02 0.92
C GLU A 39 6.30 -11.90 1.36
N ALA A 40 7.09 -11.38 0.43
CA ALA A 40 7.97 -10.24 0.74
C ALA A 40 7.15 -8.99 1.06
N ALA A 41 6.03 -8.77 0.36
CA ALA A 41 5.15 -7.65 0.62
C ALA A 41 4.59 -7.69 2.03
N TYR A 42 4.11 -8.84 2.46
CA TYR A 42 3.60 -9.04 3.81
C TYR A 42 4.72 -8.79 4.84
N GLY A 43 5.86 -9.45 4.65
CA GLY A 43 6.98 -9.35 5.58
C GLY A 43 7.49 -7.92 5.73
N GLU A 44 7.66 -7.22 4.62
CA GLU A 44 8.12 -5.83 4.65
C GLU A 44 7.10 -4.92 5.33
N ALA A 45 5.81 -5.09 5.02
CA ALA A 45 4.77 -4.27 5.61
C ALA A 45 4.72 -4.42 7.13
N VAL A 46 4.84 -5.64 7.63
CA VAL A 46 4.82 -5.92 9.07
C VAL A 46 6.10 -5.43 9.73
N GLU A 47 7.25 -5.78 9.16
CA GLU A 47 8.56 -5.46 9.74
C GLU A 47 8.81 -3.96 9.78
N ARG A 48 8.42 -3.25 8.73
CA ARG A 48 8.59 -1.80 8.63
C ARG A 48 7.45 -1.02 9.27
N ARG A 49 6.43 -1.70 9.76
CA ARG A 49 5.24 -1.06 10.35
C ARG A 49 4.62 -0.06 9.38
N ALA A 50 4.41 -0.50 8.15
CA ALA A 50 3.88 0.34 7.10
C ALA A 50 2.44 0.75 7.39
N ARG A 51 2.14 2.01 7.17
CA ARG A 51 0.75 2.49 7.19
C ARG A 51 0.04 2.12 5.89
N PHE A 52 0.79 2.11 4.78
CA PHE A 52 0.27 1.71 3.48
C PHE A 52 1.15 0.64 2.85
N LEU A 53 0.51 -0.36 2.29
CA LEU A 53 1.12 -1.29 1.35
C LEU A 53 0.52 -0.97 -0.02
N VAL A 54 1.32 -0.45 -0.93
CA VAL A 54 0.92 -0.23 -2.32
C VAL A 54 1.26 -1.50 -3.09
N LEU A 55 0.24 -2.24 -3.46
CA LEU A 55 0.38 -3.59 -4.00
C LEU A 55 -0.03 -3.62 -5.47
N ASP A 56 0.96 -3.70 -6.35
CA ASP A 56 0.70 -3.87 -7.78
C ASP A 56 0.19 -5.29 -8.05
N ALA A 57 -0.67 -5.43 -9.05
CA ALA A 57 -1.22 -6.73 -9.41
C ALA A 57 -0.14 -7.78 -9.69
N SER A 58 1.00 -7.35 -10.23
CA SER A 58 2.11 -8.25 -10.54
C SER A 58 2.75 -8.91 -9.32
N ALA A 59 2.59 -8.31 -8.13
CA ALA A 59 3.17 -8.82 -6.89
C ALA A 59 2.12 -9.33 -5.90
N ALA A 60 0.85 -9.35 -6.31
CA ALA A 60 -0.25 -9.73 -5.41
C ALA A 60 -0.39 -11.24 -5.22
N GLY A 61 0.18 -12.03 -6.13
CA GLY A 61 0.10 -13.47 -6.08
C GLY A 61 -1.27 -14.02 -6.46
N PRO A 62 -1.48 -15.33 -6.32
CA PRO A 62 -2.74 -15.96 -6.73
C PRO A 62 -3.90 -15.71 -5.77
N ARG A 63 -3.63 -15.26 -4.55
CA ARG A 63 -4.67 -15.04 -3.53
C ARG A 63 -4.47 -13.70 -2.83
N PRO A 64 -4.72 -12.59 -3.53
CA PRO A 64 -4.51 -11.27 -2.92
C PRO A 64 -5.42 -11.02 -1.71
N GLU A 65 -6.62 -11.56 -1.71
CA GLU A 65 -7.54 -11.41 -0.57
C GLU A 65 -6.98 -12.04 0.70
N ALA A 66 -6.30 -13.19 0.56
CA ALA A 66 -5.70 -13.87 1.70
C ALA A 66 -4.54 -13.06 2.27
N LEU A 67 -3.75 -12.44 1.39
CA LEU A 67 -2.66 -11.55 1.79
C LEU A 67 -3.20 -10.36 2.60
N VAL A 68 -4.22 -9.72 2.08
CA VAL A 68 -4.82 -8.55 2.73
C VAL A 68 -5.41 -8.93 4.09
N ARG A 69 -6.11 -10.06 4.15
CA ARG A 69 -6.71 -10.55 5.41
C ARG A 69 -5.64 -10.83 6.45
N ARG A 70 -4.55 -11.49 6.03
CA ARG A 70 -3.43 -11.79 6.89
C ARG A 70 -2.77 -10.53 7.44
N LEU A 71 -2.60 -9.54 6.57
CA LEU A 71 -2.01 -8.27 6.97
C LEU A 71 -2.90 -7.54 7.98
N ARG A 72 -4.20 -7.53 7.75
CA ARG A 72 -5.15 -6.89 8.68
C ARG A 72 -5.12 -7.52 10.06
N SER A 73 -4.95 -8.84 10.13
CA SER A 73 -4.85 -9.53 11.42
C SER A 73 -3.59 -9.14 12.18
N THR A 74 -2.49 -8.93 11.47
CA THR A 74 -1.19 -8.62 12.07
C THR A 74 -1.02 -7.12 12.30
N SER A 75 -1.53 -6.31 11.37
CA SER A 75 -1.37 -4.86 11.38
C SER A 75 -2.70 -4.19 11.07
N PRO A 76 -3.62 -4.13 12.04
CA PRO A 76 -4.99 -3.65 11.77
C PRO A 76 -5.08 -2.19 11.30
N ASN A 77 -4.04 -1.40 11.54
CA ASN A 77 -4.02 -0.01 11.10
C ASN A 77 -3.43 0.20 9.72
N ALA A 78 -2.93 -0.86 9.10
CA ALA A 78 -2.35 -0.77 7.75
C ALA A 78 -3.46 -0.78 6.69
N PHE A 79 -3.28 0.05 5.67
CA PHE A 79 -4.14 0.06 4.50
C PHE A 79 -3.43 -0.59 3.32
N VAL A 80 -4.18 -1.28 2.48
CA VAL A 80 -3.65 -1.84 1.25
C VAL A 80 -4.29 -1.12 0.07
N VAL A 81 -3.47 -0.53 -0.77
CA VAL A 81 -3.92 0.12 -2.00
C VAL A 81 -3.46 -0.75 -3.16
N GLY A 82 -4.42 -1.26 -3.92
CA GLY A 82 -4.13 -2.09 -5.09
C GLY A 82 -3.92 -1.26 -6.33
N VAL A 83 -2.92 -1.61 -7.12
CA VAL A 83 -2.65 -0.97 -8.42
C VAL A 83 -2.92 -1.99 -9.51
N GLY A 84 -3.88 -1.69 -10.36
CA GLY A 84 -4.42 -2.65 -11.30
C GLY A 84 -5.55 -3.44 -10.64
N GLU A 85 -5.82 -4.63 -11.13
CA GLU A 85 -6.88 -5.47 -10.56
C GLU A 85 -6.36 -6.29 -9.39
N VAL A 86 -6.63 -5.81 -8.19
CA VAL A 86 -6.25 -6.50 -6.95
C VAL A 86 -7.49 -6.56 -6.06
N PRO A 87 -8.16 -7.70 -5.97
CA PRO A 87 -9.36 -7.81 -5.15
C PRO A 87 -9.04 -7.80 -3.65
N GLY A 88 -10.00 -7.35 -2.86
CA GLY A 88 -9.90 -7.37 -1.40
C GLY A 88 -9.17 -6.19 -0.78
N VAL A 89 -8.68 -5.26 -1.57
CA VAL A 89 -7.92 -4.10 -1.07
C VAL A 89 -8.83 -3.00 -0.52
N ASP A 90 -8.24 -2.08 0.22
CA ASP A 90 -8.98 -0.95 0.79
C ASP A 90 -9.32 0.12 -0.25
N ALA A 91 -8.46 0.30 -1.23
CA ALA A 91 -8.70 1.19 -2.36
C ALA A 91 -7.96 0.67 -3.58
N GLY A 92 -8.47 0.97 -4.76
CA GLY A 92 -7.86 0.56 -6.02
C GLY A 92 -7.52 1.75 -6.89
N VAL A 93 -6.41 1.63 -7.61
CA VAL A 93 -5.95 2.65 -8.56
C VAL A 93 -5.69 1.95 -9.89
N PRO A 94 -6.18 2.49 -11.02
CA PRO A 94 -5.87 1.88 -12.32
C PRO A 94 -4.37 1.80 -12.58
N ALA A 95 -3.94 0.71 -13.23
CA ALA A 95 -2.52 0.47 -13.47
C ALA A 95 -1.84 1.57 -14.27
N ASP A 96 -2.60 2.26 -15.12
CA ASP A 96 -2.09 3.32 -15.99
C ASP A 96 -2.40 4.73 -15.47
N ALA A 97 -2.91 4.86 -14.26
CA ALA A 97 -3.31 6.15 -13.69
C ALA A 97 -2.73 6.33 -12.28
N LEU A 98 -1.42 6.20 -12.16
CA LEU A 98 -0.74 6.32 -10.87
C LEU A 98 -0.81 7.72 -10.27
N ASP A 99 -1.17 8.72 -11.05
CA ASP A 99 -1.37 10.08 -10.54
C ASP A 99 -2.52 10.16 -9.54
N GLY A 100 -3.42 9.18 -9.52
CA GLY A 100 -4.48 9.09 -8.53
C GLY A 100 -4.09 8.39 -7.22
N LEU A 101 -2.88 7.86 -7.13
CA LEU A 101 -2.46 7.06 -5.99
C LEU A 101 -2.46 7.86 -4.68
N ARG A 102 -1.90 9.05 -4.70
CA ARG A 102 -1.83 9.89 -3.49
C ARG A 102 -3.22 10.27 -2.99
N ASP A 103 -4.13 10.56 -3.91
CA ASP A 103 -5.50 10.92 -3.55
C ASP A 103 -6.22 9.74 -2.90
N ALA A 104 -6.04 8.53 -3.44
CA ALA A 104 -6.62 7.33 -2.86
C ALA A 104 -6.10 7.09 -1.44
N MET A 105 -4.81 7.29 -1.23
CA MET A 105 -4.18 7.13 0.08
C MET A 105 -4.68 8.19 1.07
N ARG A 106 -4.81 9.45 0.62
CA ARG A 106 -5.36 10.51 1.46
C ARG A 106 -6.79 10.23 1.87
N ASP A 107 -7.59 9.75 0.94
CA ASP A 107 -8.98 9.41 1.24
C ASP A 107 -9.08 8.35 2.32
N LEU A 108 -8.21 7.36 2.31
CA LEU A 108 -8.19 6.34 3.35
C LEU A 108 -7.84 6.92 4.71
N LEU A 109 -6.88 7.83 4.76
CA LEU A 109 -6.51 8.50 6.00
C LEU A 109 -7.63 9.37 6.53
N HIS A 110 -8.32 10.09 5.65
CA HIS A 110 -9.46 10.93 6.05
C HIS A 110 -10.62 10.09 6.56
N SER A 111 -10.94 9.00 5.89
CA SER A 111 -12.00 8.10 6.34
C SER A 111 -11.72 7.51 7.71
N SER A 112 -10.46 7.15 7.96
CA SER A 112 -10.04 6.66 9.26
C SER A 112 -10.20 7.72 10.34
N GLY A 113 -9.82 8.96 10.03
CA GLY A 113 -9.99 10.09 10.95
C GLY A 113 -11.43 10.39 11.25
N ASP A 114 -12.29 10.38 10.23
CA ASP A 114 -13.72 10.60 10.40
C ASP A 114 -14.35 9.57 11.30
N HIS A 115 -13.96 8.32 11.15
CA HIS A 115 -14.44 7.23 12.00
C HIS A 115 -14.13 7.46 13.46
N GLN A 116 -13.00 8.04 13.76
CA GLN A 116 -12.58 8.28 15.14
C GLN A 116 -13.38 9.40 15.80
N HIS A 117 -13.97 10.26 15.03
CA HIS A 117 -14.77 11.37 15.55
C HIS A 117 -16.25 11.06 15.67
N ALA A 118 -16.67 9.95 15.13
CA ALA A 118 -18.09 9.58 15.16
C ALA A 118 -18.59 9.13 16.53
#